data_e30292f283c7aadd2b3531be33180bca
#
_entry.id   e30292f283c7aadd2b3531be33180bca
#
_cell.length_a   1.000
_cell.length_b   1.000
_cell.length_c   1.000
_cell.angle_alpha   90.00
_cell.angle_beta   90.00
_cell.angle_gamma   90.00
#
_symmetry.space_group_name_H-M   'P 1'
#
loop_
_entity.id
_entity.type
_entity.pdbx_description
1 polymer ?
#
loop_
_entity_poly.entity_id
_entity_poly.type
_entity_poly.pdbx_seq_one_letter_code
_entity_poly.pdbx_strand_id
1 'polypeptide(L)'
;MAYSQRTKDLITHAPRTPGNTLGRWAVHLEFPVTKLAYALGVTRQTIYNWFGGGEVFVAYQQRVELMTSIMSTSKTADEAWKRICTAYNLNP
;
A
#
# COMPACT_ATOMS: atom_id res chain seq x y z
N MET A 1 -1.78 11.55 11.58
CA MET A 1 -0.85 10.83 10.71
C MET A 1 -1.27 9.37 10.59
N ALA A 2 -1.23 8.82 9.38
CA ALA A 2 -1.65 7.44 9.13
C ALA A 2 -0.65 6.40 9.65
N TYR A 3 0.61 6.79 9.86
CA TYR A 3 1.69 5.88 10.24
C TYR A 3 2.51 6.41 11.40
N SER A 4 2.81 5.52 12.35
CA SER A 4 3.71 5.85 13.45
C SER A 4 5.14 5.98 12.96
N GLN A 5 5.98 6.68 13.74
CA GLN A 5 7.40 6.78 13.41
C GLN A 5 8.08 5.41 13.39
N ARG A 6 7.67 4.52 14.28
CA ARG A 6 8.18 3.13 14.31
C ARG A 6 7.92 2.41 13.00
N THR A 7 6.72 2.53 12.45
CA THR A 7 6.36 1.92 11.17
C THR A 7 7.15 2.54 10.03
N LYS A 8 7.29 3.87 10.02
CA LYS A 8 8.09 4.57 9.01
C LYS A 8 9.54 4.11 9.01
N ASP A 9 10.13 3.94 10.20
CA ASP A 9 11.50 3.47 10.34
C ASP A 9 11.64 2.04 9.82
N LEU A 10 10.69 1.17 10.15
CA LEU A 10 10.68 -0.20 9.67
C LEU A 10 10.68 -0.25 8.13
N ILE A 11 9.82 0.55 7.51
CA ILE A 11 9.72 0.59 6.05
C ILE A 11 11.00 1.14 5.42
N THR A 12 11.57 2.19 6.02
CA THR A 12 12.77 2.84 5.51
C THR A 12 13.97 1.90 5.49
N HIS A 13 14.11 1.05 6.50
CA HIS A 13 15.25 0.15 6.65
C HIS A 13 15.03 -1.24 6.07
N ALA A 14 13.83 -1.53 5.57
CA ALA A 14 13.50 -2.84 5.00
C ALA A 14 14.06 -2.99 3.58
N PRO A 15 14.28 -4.25 3.12
CA PRO A 15 14.66 -4.49 1.73
C PRO A 15 13.63 -3.93 0.75
N ARG A 16 14.10 -3.45 -0.39
CA ARG A 16 13.22 -2.90 -1.42
C ARG A 16 12.59 -4.01 -2.26
N THR A 17 11.45 -4.48 -1.80
CA THR A 17 10.59 -5.43 -2.49
C THR A 17 9.39 -4.67 -3.06
N PRO A 18 8.58 -5.30 -3.94
CA PRO A 18 7.34 -4.66 -4.41
C PRO A 18 6.42 -4.22 -3.28
N GLY A 19 6.30 -5.02 -2.22
CA GLY A 19 5.50 -4.65 -1.06
C GLY A 19 6.09 -3.47 -0.29
N ASN A 20 7.41 -3.42 -0.15
CA ASN A 20 8.08 -2.29 0.49
C ASN A 20 7.93 -1.01 -0.33
N THR A 21 8.00 -1.09 -1.64
CA THR A 21 7.78 0.06 -2.53
C THR A 21 6.37 0.61 -2.35
N LEU A 22 5.37 -0.27 -2.27
CA LEU A 22 4.01 0.15 -1.95
C LEU A 22 3.95 0.87 -0.61
N GLY A 23 4.64 0.34 0.41
CA GLY A 23 4.68 0.95 1.73
C GLY A 23 5.28 2.35 1.73
N ARG A 24 6.34 2.55 0.96
CA ARG A 24 6.97 3.88 0.84
C ARG A 24 6.01 4.91 0.25
N TRP A 25 5.27 4.54 -0.77
CA TRP A 25 4.26 5.43 -1.35
C TRP A 25 3.09 5.65 -0.41
N ALA A 26 2.65 4.61 0.30
CA ALA A 26 1.56 4.74 1.27
C ALA A 26 1.93 5.72 2.39
N VAL A 27 3.15 5.65 2.90
CA VAL A 27 3.65 6.59 3.91
C VAL A 27 3.72 8.00 3.35
N HIS A 28 4.25 8.15 2.13
CA HIS A 28 4.38 9.46 1.49
C HIS A 28 3.03 10.17 1.35
N LEU A 29 1.99 9.44 0.94
CA LEU A 29 0.64 9.98 0.77
C LEU A 29 -0.18 9.97 2.06
N GLU A 30 0.33 9.35 3.12
CA GLU A 30 -0.42 9.08 4.35
C GLU A 30 -1.68 8.25 4.07
N PHE A 31 -1.55 7.26 3.17
CA PHE A 31 -2.66 6.40 2.76
C PHE A 31 -2.88 5.31 3.80
N PRO A 32 -4.09 5.19 4.38
CA PRO A 32 -4.32 4.27 5.51
C PRO A 32 -4.18 2.79 5.12
N VAL A 33 -3.55 2.02 6.01
CA VAL A 33 -3.42 0.56 5.86
C VAL A 33 -4.79 -0.13 5.78
N THR A 34 -5.78 0.37 6.52
CA THR A 34 -7.13 -0.21 6.50
C THR A 34 -7.74 -0.19 5.10
N LYS A 35 -7.52 0.89 4.35
CA LYS A 35 -8.01 0.99 2.97
C LYS A 35 -7.25 0.07 2.03
N LEU A 36 -5.93 -0.09 2.22
CA LEU A 36 -5.15 -1.04 1.45
C LEU A 36 -5.61 -2.47 1.69
N ALA A 37 -5.80 -2.84 2.94
CA ALA A 37 -6.26 -4.18 3.30
C ALA A 37 -7.63 -4.46 2.69
N TYR A 38 -8.54 -3.51 2.76
CA TYR A 38 -9.87 -3.64 2.17
C TYR A 38 -9.79 -3.82 0.64
N ALA A 39 -9.02 -2.98 -0.03
CA ALA A 39 -8.92 -3.00 -1.49
C ALA A 39 -8.25 -4.28 -1.99
N LEU A 40 -7.25 -4.78 -1.28
CA LEU A 40 -6.50 -5.97 -1.68
C LEU A 40 -7.11 -7.28 -1.16
N GLY A 41 -8.08 -7.18 -0.25
CA GLY A 41 -8.75 -8.36 0.31
C GLY A 41 -7.86 -9.16 1.25
N VAL A 42 -6.96 -8.50 1.98
CA VAL A 42 -6.04 -9.14 2.93
C VAL A 42 -6.14 -8.47 4.29
N THR A 43 -5.47 -9.06 5.29
CA THR A 43 -5.44 -8.48 6.63
C THR A 43 -4.43 -7.33 6.70
N ARG A 44 -4.59 -6.46 7.71
CA ARG A 44 -3.61 -5.40 7.97
C ARG A 44 -2.24 -5.98 8.29
N GLN A 45 -2.18 -7.11 8.99
CA GLN A 45 -0.92 -7.78 9.30
C GLN A 45 -0.18 -8.18 8.02
N THR A 46 -0.89 -8.69 7.03
CA THR A 46 -0.30 -9.02 5.74
C THR A 46 0.30 -7.78 5.07
N ILE A 47 -0.41 -6.66 5.12
CA ILE A 47 0.09 -5.39 4.56
C ILE A 47 1.39 -4.98 5.26
N TYR A 48 1.42 -5.02 6.61
CA TYR A 48 2.64 -4.67 7.36
C TYR A 48 3.80 -5.61 7.04
N ASN A 49 3.53 -6.90 6.85
CA ASN A 49 4.56 -7.85 6.45
C ASN A 49 5.16 -7.48 5.09
N TRP A 50 4.33 -7.09 4.13
CA TRP A 50 4.80 -6.63 2.82
C TRP A 50 5.63 -5.35 2.95
N PHE A 51 5.18 -4.40 3.74
CA PHE A 51 5.91 -3.14 3.97
C PHE A 51 7.29 -3.39 4.55
N GLY A 52 7.40 -4.39 5.42
CA GLY A 52 8.67 -4.79 6.02
C GLY A 52 9.57 -5.63 5.11
N GLY A 53 9.23 -5.77 3.83
CA GLY A 53 10.04 -6.50 2.86
C GLY A 53 9.65 -7.95 2.70
N GLY A 54 8.54 -8.38 3.30
CA GLY A 54 8.02 -9.74 3.15
C GLY A 54 7.58 -10.02 1.72
N GLU A 55 7.63 -11.29 1.35
CA GLU A 55 7.29 -11.73 0.01
C GLU A 55 5.79 -11.57 -0.27
N VAL A 56 5.46 -11.10 -1.48
CA VAL A 56 4.08 -11.00 -1.96
C VAL A 56 3.79 -12.22 -2.83
N PHE A 57 2.76 -12.99 -2.47
CA PHE A 57 2.34 -14.13 -3.27
C PHE A 57 2.02 -13.72 -4.70
N VAL A 58 2.30 -14.61 -5.65
CA VAL A 58 2.06 -14.38 -7.07
C VAL A 58 0.62 -13.90 -7.33
N ALA A 59 -0.36 -14.44 -6.61
CA ALA A 59 -1.76 -14.07 -6.78
C ALA A 59 -2.04 -12.58 -6.53
N TYR A 60 -1.20 -11.91 -5.74
CA TYR A 60 -1.37 -10.50 -5.38
C TYR A 60 -0.39 -9.55 -6.06
N GLN A 61 0.61 -10.07 -6.77
CA GLN A 61 1.69 -9.24 -7.31
C GLN A 61 1.19 -8.17 -8.27
N GLN A 62 0.31 -8.54 -9.19
CA GLN A 62 -0.25 -7.58 -10.15
C GLN A 62 -1.07 -6.49 -9.46
N ARG A 63 -1.84 -6.87 -8.43
CA ARG A 63 -2.62 -5.90 -7.66
C ARG A 63 -1.73 -4.93 -6.90
N VAL A 64 -0.66 -5.44 -6.31
CA VAL A 64 0.31 -4.59 -5.59
C VAL A 64 0.99 -3.62 -6.55
N GLU A 65 1.39 -4.09 -7.72
CA GLU A 65 2.03 -3.25 -8.73
C GLU A 65 1.07 -2.16 -9.25
N LEU A 66 -0.17 -2.51 -9.53
CA LEU A 66 -1.18 -1.55 -9.96
C LEU A 66 -1.44 -0.51 -8.86
N MET A 67 -1.56 -0.96 -7.62
CA MET A 67 -1.77 -0.07 -6.47
C MET A 67 -0.60 0.92 -6.34
N THR A 68 0.62 0.43 -6.45
CA THR A 68 1.83 1.26 -6.41
C THR A 68 1.82 2.29 -7.53
N SER A 69 1.47 1.86 -8.74
CA SER A 69 1.37 2.76 -9.90
C SER A 69 0.36 3.87 -9.67
N ILE A 70 -0.82 3.53 -9.15
CA ILE A 70 -1.86 4.53 -8.84
C ILE A 70 -1.35 5.53 -7.80
N MET A 71 -0.73 5.05 -6.73
CA MET A 71 -0.21 5.92 -5.68
C MET A 71 0.91 6.83 -6.18
N SER A 72 1.82 6.30 -6.99
CA SER A 72 2.95 7.07 -7.48
C SER A 72 2.53 8.20 -8.44
N THR A 73 1.35 8.11 -9.01
CA THR A 73 0.82 9.11 -9.95
C THR A 73 -0.34 9.91 -9.36
N SER A 74 -0.64 9.75 -8.08
CA SER A 74 -1.67 10.50 -7.38
C SER A 74 -1.02 11.57 -6.51
N LYS A 75 -1.71 12.70 -6.33
CA LYS A 75 -1.20 13.82 -5.52
C LYS A 75 -1.57 13.70 -4.06
N THR A 76 -2.70 13.07 -3.76
CA THR A 76 -3.22 12.93 -2.40
C THR A 76 -3.74 11.53 -2.18
N ALA A 77 -3.90 11.16 -0.90
CA ALA A 77 -4.51 9.88 -0.52
C ALA A 77 -5.95 9.77 -1.03
N ASP A 78 -6.71 10.86 -0.97
CA ASP A 78 -8.09 10.87 -1.45
C ASP A 78 -8.18 10.62 -2.96
N GLU A 79 -7.30 11.26 -3.74
CA GLU A 79 -7.23 11.02 -5.18
C GLU A 79 -6.88 9.56 -5.46
N ALA A 80 -5.87 9.04 -4.78
CA ALA A 80 -5.46 7.65 -4.92
C ALA A 80 -6.62 6.70 -4.59
N TRP A 81 -7.34 6.96 -3.50
CA TRP A 81 -8.48 6.12 -3.11
C TRP A 81 -9.59 6.10 -4.15
N LYS A 82 -9.94 7.24 -4.71
CA LYS A 82 -10.95 7.32 -5.77
C LYS A 82 -10.54 6.49 -6.99
N ARG A 83 -9.28 6.59 -7.38
CA ARG A 83 -8.75 5.85 -8.53
C ARG A 83 -8.72 4.35 -8.25
N ILE A 84 -8.34 3.95 -7.03
CA ILE A 84 -8.32 2.56 -6.61
C ILE A 84 -9.74 1.97 -6.63
N CYS A 85 -10.70 2.68 -6.08
CA CYS A 85 -12.10 2.23 -6.08
C CYS A 85 -12.62 2.02 -7.50
N THR A 86 -12.28 2.90 -8.42
CA THR A 86 -12.65 2.75 -9.83
C THR A 86 -11.95 1.54 -10.46
N ALA A 87 -10.65 1.40 -10.26
CA ALA A 87 -9.86 0.32 -10.86
C ALA A 87 -10.25 -1.06 -10.36
N TYR A 88 -10.64 -1.15 -9.08
CA TYR A 88 -10.97 -2.41 -8.42
C TYR A 88 -12.48 -2.62 -8.27
N ASN A 89 -13.28 -1.70 -8.81
CA ASN A 89 -14.72 -1.75 -8.74
C ASN A 89 -15.25 -1.87 -7.31
N LEU A 90 -14.72 -1.04 -6.43
CA LEU A 90 -15.06 -1.01 -5.00
C LEU A 90 -16.00 0.14 -4.69
N ASN A 91 -16.80 -0.05 -3.64
CA ASN A 91 -17.55 1.06 -3.04
C ASN A 91 -16.62 1.85 -2.12
N PRO A 92 -16.52 3.18 -2.32
CA PRO A 92 -15.68 4.02 -1.47
C PRO A 92 -16.12 4.04 -0.01
#